data_cb8ed719f1b504b7d3893df040d9ee2f
#
_entry.id   cb8ed719f1b504b7d3893df040d9ee2f
#
_cell.length_a   1.000
_cell.length_b   1.000
_cell.length_c   1.000
_cell.angle_alpha   90.00
_cell.angle_beta   90.00
_cell.angle_gamma   90.00
#
_symmetry.space_group_name_H-M   'P 1'
#
loop_
_entity.id
_entity.type
_entity.pdbx_description
1 polymer ?
#
loop_
_entity_poly.entity_id
_entity_poly.type
_entity_poly.pdbx_seq_one_letter_code
_entity_poly.pdbx_strand_id
1 'polypeptide(L)'
;MTTQDTQAELPSRRYQGLADLPALIAFASACTAQRSPLRSSWHPGDIAWALQTRADQPQPCRFWSGPDHVEALAWFQSEGEVWIETLPASEHLVRTAVHWAEDTCRRRLASQGQPAESRLRIRALAADLRRITMLEELGYRKAELDSVCFRRDLNGPIQPPELPPGYLLRDSIGVDPVLRAAAHRGAWDHLEHLGISARSQFSAEAYLSLIALPVYDPSLDILAVAPDGSFIANCICWADEASGVGVFEPVGVAPVHRGRRLAGAVMLEALARLSARGLIEARVGTAHFNHAAIAAYVAAGFEQVDSSHWWAKAIDK
;
A
#
# COMPACT_ATOMS: atom_id res chain seq x y z
N MET A 1 -0.15 -7.40 45.58
CA MET A 1 -0.82 -8.44 44.82
C MET A 1 -1.13 -7.80 43.46
N THR A 2 -0.28 -8.01 42.52
CA THR A 2 -0.45 -7.55 41.14
C THR A 2 -1.24 -8.60 40.39
N THR A 3 -2.51 -8.29 40.12
CA THR A 3 -3.32 -9.08 39.18
C THR A 3 -2.66 -9.03 37.80
N GLN A 4 -1.94 -10.06 37.42
CA GLN A 4 -1.63 -10.33 36.03
C GLN A 4 -2.98 -10.63 35.36
N ASP A 5 -3.51 -9.66 34.63
CA ASP A 5 -4.55 -9.90 33.63
C ASP A 5 -3.96 -10.85 32.58
N THR A 6 -4.24 -12.13 32.73
CA THR A 6 -4.05 -13.13 31.68
C THR A 6 -5.09 -12.81 30.60
N GLN A 7 -4.79 -11.85 29.72
CA GLN A 7 -5.53 -11.73 28.48
C GLN A 7 -5.38 -13.06 27.74
N ALA A 8 -6.52 -13.76 27.56
CA ALA A 8 -6.54 -15.00 26.80
C ALA A 8 -5.94 -14.73 25.42
N GLU A 9 -4.95 -15.55 25.03
CA GLU A 9 -4.38 -15.45 23.68
C GLU A 9 -5.49 -15.61 22.64
N LEU A 10 -5.69 -14.60 21.80
CA LEU A 10 -6.66 -14.68 20.72
C LEU A 10 -6.29 -15.80 19.76
N PRO A 11 -7.27 -16.58 19.29
CA PRO A 11 -7.03 -17.61 18.30
C PRO A 11 -6.41 -17.01 17.03
N SER A 12 -5.41 -17.70 16.49
CA SER A 12 -4.74 -17.25 15.28
C SER A 12 -4.79 -18.32 14.19
N ARG A 13 -4.93 -17.90 12.95
CA ARG A 13 -4.96 -18.79 11.79
C ARG A 13 -4.16 -18.24 10.60
N ARG A 14 -3.84 -19.10 9.66
CA ARG A 14 -3.22 -18.72 8.40
C ARG A 14 -4.26 -18.15 7.44
N TYR A 15 -3.80 -17.29 6.54
CA TYR A 15 -4.54 -16.85 5.37
C TYR A 15 -4.90 -18.04 4.46
N GLN A 16 -6.12 -18.10 4.00
CA GLN A 16 -6.69 -19.20 3.21
C GLN A 16 -7.08 -18.77 1.78
N GLY A 17 -6.46 -17.72 1.27
CA GLY A 17 -6.74 -17.24 -0.08
C GLY A 17 -7.93 -16.27 -0.16
N LEU A 18 -8.54 -16.18 -1.34
CA LEU A 18 -9.60 -15.19 -1.61
C LEU A 18 -10.83 -15.32 -0.70
N ALA A 19 -11.05 -16.46 -0.05
CA ALA A 19 -12.11 -16.61 0.95
C ALA A 19 -11.96 -15.66 2.14
N ASP A 20 -10.73 -15.25 2.45
CA ASP A 20 -10.43 -14.31 3.53
C ASP A 20 -10.50 -12.83 3.09
N LEU A 21 -10.63 -12.56 1.80
CA LEU A 21 -10.57 -11.20 1.27
C LEU A 21 -11.61 -10.26 1.89
N PRO A 22 -12.89 -10.65 2.09
CA PRO A 22 -13.85 -9.79 2.77
C PRO A 22 -13.42 -9.39 4.19
N ALA A 23 -12.87 -10.33 4.96
CA ALA A 23 -12.37 -10.06 6.31
C ALA A 23 -11.15 -9.13 6.31
N LEU A 24 -10.24 -9.30 5.33
CA LEU A 24 -9.08 -8.41 5.14
C LEU A 24 -9.50 -6.99 4.79
N ILE A 25 -10.45 -6.84 3.86
CA ILE A 25 -10.98 -5.53 3.47
C ILE A 25 -11.61 -4.84 4.67
N ALA A 26 -12.50 -5.54 5.39
CA ALA A 26 -13.15 -4.98 6.58
C ALA A 26 -12.14 -4.57 7.66
N PHE A 27 -11.11 -5.38 7.89
CA PHE A 27 -10.02 -5.06 8.82
C PHE A 27 -9.24 -3.81 8.39
N ALA A 28 -8.85 -3.72 7.11
CA ALA A 28 -8.12 -2.56 6.59
C ALA A 28 -8.96 -1.28 6.68
N SER A 29 -10.25 -1.34 6.31
CA SER A 29 -11.19 -0.22 6.47
C SER A 29 -11.29 0.23 7.92
N ALA A 30 -11.42 -0.71 8.86
CA ALA A 30 -11.47 -0.41 10.28
C ALA A 30 -10.17 0.23 10.80
N CYS A 31 -9.00 -0.28 10.38
CA CYS A 31 -7.70 0.32 10.71
C CYS A 31 -7.61 1.74 10.18
N THR A 32 -7.99 1.95 8.91
CA THR A 32 -7.97 3.26 8.25
C THR A 32 -8.87 4.26 8.96
N ALA A 33 -10.12 3.89 9.24
CA ALA A 33 -11.12 4.75 9.89
C ALA A 33 -10.71 5.15 11.32
N GLN A 34 -10.19 4.21 12.12
CA GLN A 34 -9.87 4.44 13.52
C GLN A 34 -8.55 5.22 13.72
N ARG A 35 -7.66 5.18 12.75
CA ARG A 35 -6.34 5.83 12.81
C ARG A 35 -6.22 7.10 11.97
N SER A 36 -7.34 7.68 11.55
CA SER A 36 -7.34 8.99 10.90
C SER A 36 -6.86 10.08 11.90
N PRO A 37 -5.96 11.02 11.54
CA PRO A 37 -5.45 11.26 10.22
C PRO A 37 -4.24 10.44 9.79
N LEU A 38 -3.59 9.61 10.49
CA LEU A 38 -2.51 8.77 9.95
C LEU A 38 -1.80 7.96 11.01
N ARG A 39 -2.30 6.78 11.24
CA ARG A 39 -1.57 5.78 12.03
C ARG A 39 -1.66 4.39 11.41
N SER A 40 -2.37 4.24 10.31
CA SER A 40 -2.38 3.02 9.52
C SER A 40 -1.81 3.28 8.13
N SER A 41 -0.95 2.41 7.70
CA SER A 41 -0.45 2.35 6.34
C SER A 41 -1.23 1.37 5.47
N TRP A 42 -2.34 0.84 5.97
CA TRP A 42 -3.12 -0.19 5.28
C TRP A 42 -4.50 0.33 4.89
N HIS A 43 -4.75 0.22 3.58
CA HIS A 43 -6.02 0.51 2.94
C HIS A 43 -6.47 -0.73 2.17
N PRO A 44 -7.78 -0.97 1.95
CA PRO A 44 -8.25 -2.05 1.10
C PRO A 44 -7.57 -2.14 -0.28
N GLY A 45 -7.23 -0.99 -0.87
CA GLY A 45 -6.50 -0.91 -2.12
C GLY A 45 -5.08 -1.47 -2.05
N ASP A 46 -4.35 -1.21 -0.96
CA ASP A 46 -2.99 -1.75 -0.75
C ASP A 46 -3.03 -3.28 -0.70
N ILE A 47 -4.06 -3.84 -0.06
CA ILE A 47 -4.29 -5.29 -0.01
C ILE A 47 -4.55 -5.83 -1.42
N ALA A 48 -5.45 -5.20 -2.17
CA ALA A 48 -5.78 -5.62 -3.52
C ALA A 48 -4.54 -5.59 -4.43
N TRP A 49 -3.76 -4.52 -4.37
CA TRP A 49 -2.52 -4.38 -5.12
C TRP A 49 -1.47 -5.42 -4.72
N ALA A 50 -1.27 -5.65 -3.42
CA ALA A 50 -0.32 -6.64 -2.92
C ALA A 50 -0.70 -8.07 -3.32
N LEU A 51 -1.97 -8.42 -3.31
CA LEU A 51 -2.45 -9.75 -3.74
C LEU A 51 -2.14 -9.99 -5.22
N GLN A 52 -2.26 -8.98 -6.08
CA GLN A 52 -2.01 -9.12 -7.51
C GLN A 52 -0.53 -9.18 -7.86
N THR A 53 0.28 -8.34 -7.24
CA THR A 53 1.73 -8.30 -7.53
C THR A 53 2.48 -9.52 -6.99
N ARG A 54 1.83 -10.38 -6.19
CA ARG A 54 2.43 -11.52 -5.48
C ARG A 54 1.62 -12.81 -5.56
N ALA A 55 0.69 -12.90 -6.49
CA ALA A 55 -0.18 -14.06 -6.65
C ALA A 55 0.59 -15.36 -6.89
N ASP A 56 1.73 -15.29 -7.58
CA ASP A 56 2.61 -16.39 -7.92
C ASP A 56 3.60 -16.78 -6.80
N GLN A 57 3.80 -15.90 -5.81
CA GLN A 57 4.69 -16.12 -4.67
C GLN A 57 4.01 -15.80 -3.33
N PRO A 58 3.04 -16.61 -2.91
CA PRO A 58 2.30 -16.34 -1.68
C PRO A 58 3.23 -16.36 -0.47
N GLN A 59 3.31 -15.23 0.22
CA GLN A 59 4.11 -15.10 1.43
C GLN A 59 3.29 -15.49 2.67
N PRO A 60 3.92 -15.97 3.76
CA PRO A 60 3.19 -16.26 4.99
C PRO A 60 2.39 -15.07 5.48
N CYS A 61 1.13 -15.35 5.78
CA CYS A 61 0.20 -14.39 6.36
C CYS A 61 -0.57 -15.05 7.51
N ARG A 62 -0.74 -14.35 8.61
CA ARG A 62 -1.45 -14.83 9.80
C ARG A 62 -2.37 -13.77 10.36
N PHE A 63 -3.53 -14.20 10.78
CA PHE A 63 -4.54 -13.41 11.47
C PHE A 63 -4.65 -13.78 12.93
N TRP A 64 -4.93 -12.82 13.76
CA TRP A 64 -5.47 -12.97 15.12
C TRP A 64 -6.89 -12.42 15.09
N SER A 65 -7.85 -13.23 15.46
CA SER A 65 -9.26 -12.89 15.31
C SER A 65 -9.98 -13.04 16.64
N GLY A 66 -10.79 -12.05 16.99
CA GLY A 66 -11.87 -12.18 17.93
C GLY A 66 -13.01 -13.01 17.34
N PRO A 67 -14.17 -13.07 18.04
CA PRO A 67 -15.33 -13.86 17.59
C PRO A 67 -15.83 -13.42 16.20
N ASP A 68 -15.84 -12.13 15.92
CA ASP A 68 -16.56 -11.56 14.79
C ASP A 68 -15.66 -10.84 13.76
N HIS A 69 -14.39 -10.57 14.08
CA HIS A 69 -13.51 -9.78 13.20
C HIS A 69 -12.03 -10.08 13.42
N VAL A 70 -11.23 -9.68 12.43
CA VAL A 70 -9.76 -9.70 12.53
C VAL A 70 -9.32 -8.52 13.40
N GLU A 71 -8.43 -8.79 14.36
CA GLU A 71 -7.90 -7.80 15.29
C GLU A 71 -6.43 -7.44 15.00
N ALA A 72 -5.68 -8.39 14.44
CA ALA A 72 -4.32 -8.19 14.03
C ALA A 72 -3.97 -9.05 12.82
N LEU A 73 -3.02 -8.55 12.04
CA LEU A 73 -2.48 -9.20 10.86
C LEU A 73 -0.96 -9.07 10.85
N ALA A 74 -0.29 -10.16 10.47
CA ALA A 74 1.11 -10.14 10.06
C ALA A 74 1.25 -10.80 8.69
N TRP A 75 1.84 -10.07 7.73
CA TRP A 75 2.00 -10.52 6.36
C TRP A 75 3.40 -10.25 5.85
N PHE A 76 4.15 -11.30 5.52
CA PHE A 76 5.44 -11.17 4.88
C PHE A 76 5.29 -10.60 3.47
N GLN A 77 6.06 -9.57 3.18
CA GLN A 77 6.12 -8.93 1.89
C GLN A 77 7.24 -9.49 1.02
N SER A 78 8.30 -9.96 1.68
CA SER A 78 9.44 -10.68 1.13
C SER A 78 9.98 -11.66 2.18
N GLU A 79 11.13 -12.29 1.93
CA GLU A 79 11.71 -13.22 2.89
C GLU A 79 12.09 -12.57 4.23
N GLY A 80 12.49 -11.30 4.21
CA GLY A 80 12.94 -10.56 5.40
C GLY A 80 12.07 -9.34 5.75
N GLU A 81 10.93 -9.11 5.10
CA GLU A 81 10.08 -7.95 5.34
C GLU A 81 8.67 -8.37 5.74
N VAL A 82 8.19 -7.86 6.85
CA VAL A 82 6.85 -8.16 7.35
C VAL A 82 6.07 -6.89 7.63
N TRP A 83 4.85 -6.86 7.18
CA TRP A 83 3.86 -5.87 7.56
C TRP A 83 3.06 -6.41 8.74
N ILE A 84 2.92 -5.59 9.76
CA ILE A 84 2.13 -5.91 10.96
C ILE A 84 1.14 -4.75 11.17
N GLU A 85 -0.13 -5.10 11.26
CA GLU A 85 -1.19 -4.14 11.53
C GLU A 85 -2.13 -4.68 12.60
N THR A 86 -2.67 -3.78 13.42
CA THR A 86 -3.61 -4.12 14.50
C THR A 86 -4.70 -3.07 14.58
N LEU A 87 -5.87 -3.45 15.06
CA LEU A 87 -6.84 -2.48 15.52
C LEU A 87 -6.28 -1.72 16.74
N PRO A 88 -6.65 -0.46 16.97
CA PRO A 88 -6.16 0.31 18.11
C PRO A 88 -6.44 -0.33 19.48
N ALA A 89 -7.59 -0.99 19.63
CA ALA A 89 -7.93 -1.73 20.86
C ALA A 89 -7.04 -2.97 21.07
N SER A 90 -6.44 -3.49 19.99
CA SER A 90 -5.67 -4.75 19.96
C SER A 90 -4.17 -4.51 19.80
N GLU A 91 -3.68 -3.31 20.12
CA GLU A 91 -2.26 -2.92 20.01
C GLU A 91 -1.32 -3.87 20.77
N HIS A 92 -1.79 -4.50 21.84
CA HIS A 92 -1.05 -5.52 22.58
C HIS A 92 -0.64 -6.73 21.72
N LEU A 93 -1.38 -7.01 20.64
CA LEU A 93 -1.09 -8.11 19.71
C LEU A 93 0.12 -7.84 18.80
N VAL A 94 0.61 -6.60 18.71
CA VAL A 94 1.79 -6.29 17.91
C VAL A 94 2.98 -7.12 18.36
N ARG A 95 3.21 -7.26 19.67
CA ARG A 95 4.30 -8.10 20.23
C ARG A 95 4.15 -9.56 19.83
N THR A 96 2.95 -10.12 19.92
CA THR A 96 2.64 -11.48 19.49
C THR A 96 2.89 -11.68 18.00
N ALA A 97 2.49 -10.71 17.18
CA ALA A 97 2.70 -10.73 15.73
C ALA A 97 4.20 -10.65 15.37
N VAL A 98 4.97 -9.84 16.08
CA VAL A 98 6.44 -9.75 15.90
C VAL A 98 7.10 -11.08 16.25
N HIS A 99 6.77 -11.69 17.37
CA HIS A 99 7.34 -13.00 17.76
C HIS A 99 6.99 -14.08 16.73
N TRP A 100 5.74 -14.10 16.22
CA TRP A 100 5.38 -15.02 15.15
C TRP A 100 6.22 -14.78 13.88
N ALA A 101 6.50 -13.53 13.53
CA ALA A 101 7.32 -13.21 12.36
C ALA A 101 8.78 -13.66 12.57
N GLU A 102 9.35 -13.45 13.76
CA GLU A 102 10.69 -13.94 14.11
C GLU A 102 10.77 -15.47 14.01
N ASP A 103 9.80 -16.18 14.59
CA ASP A 103 9.75 -17.66 14.54
C ASP A 103 9.56 -18.17 13.12
N THR A 104 8.81 -17.46 12.30
CA THR A 104 8.64 -17.79 10.89
C THR A 104 9.95 -17.61 10.12
N CYS A 105 10.69 -16.54 10.41
CA CYS A 105 12.02 -16.29 9.84
C CYS A 105 13.00 -17.38 10.25
N ARG A 106 13.10 -17.75 11.54
CA ARG A 106 13.95 -18.84 12.05
C ARG A 106 13.65 -20.18 11.37
N ARG A 107 12.37 -20.56 11.25
CA ARG A 107 11.98 -21.80 10.55
C ARG A 107 12.41 -21.80 9.09
N ARG A 108 12.32 -20.67 8.40
CA ARG A 108 12.80 -20.55 7.00
C ARG A 108 14.31 -20.73 6.90
N LEU A 109 15.07 -20.05 7.75
CA LEU A 109 16.53 -20.20 7.81
C LEU A 109 16.95 -21.64 8.06
N ALA A 110 16.26 -22.34 8.96
CA ALA A 110 16.54 -23.74 9.26
C ALA A 110 16.23 -24.67 8.06
N SER A 111 15.18 -24.38 7.27
CA SER A 111 14.76 -25.24 6.17
C SER A 111 15.54 -25.06 4.86
N GLN A 112 16.09 -23.87 4.62
CA GLN A 112 16.72 -23.53 3.33
C GLN A 112 18.23 -23.76 3.28
N GLY A 113 18.86 -24.19 4.37
CA GLY A 113 20.33 -24.33 4.42
C GLY A 113 21.10 -23.02 4.21
N GLN A 114 20.41 -21.90 4.30
CA GLN A 114 20.88 -20.53 4.10
C GLN A 114 21.90 -20.10 5.18
N PRO A 115 22.67 -19.01 4.97
CA PRO A 115 23.61 -18.49 5.95
C PRO A 115 22.96 -18.36 7.34
N ALA A 116 23.78 -18.43 8.37
CA ALA A 116 23.34 -18.55 9.76
C ALA A 116 22.48 -17.37 10.27
N GLU A 117 22.46 -16.27 9.55
CA GLU A 117 21.82 -15.01 9.94
C GLU A 117 20.90 -14.48 8.82
N SER A 118 19.73 -13.98 9.20
CA SER A 118 18.85 -13.19 8.35
C SER A 118 18.44 -11.91 9.07
N ARG A 119 18.03 -10.92 8.32
CA ARG A 119 17.55 -9.65 8.86
C ARG A 119 16.04 -9.55 8.68
N LEU A 120 15.31 -9.51 9.80
CA LEU A 120 13.88 -9.23 9.77
C LEU A 120 13.67 -7.72 9.88
N ARG A 121 12.81 -7.20 9.00
CA ARG A 121 12.48 -5.78 8.88
C ARG A 121 10.98 -5.57 9.10
N ILE A 122 10.64 -4.64 9.97
CA ILE A 122 9.28 -4.23 10.28
C ILE A 122 9.14 -2.75 10.00
N ARG A 123 8.07 -2.37 9.31
CA ARG A 123 7.78 -0.98 8.99
C ARG A 123 7.03 -0.31 10.14
N ALA A 124 7.43 0.92 10.48
CA ALA A 124 6.70 1.75 11.44
C ALA A 124 6.64 3.20 10.96
N LEU A 125 5.48 3.84 11.14
CA LEU A 125 5.29 5.27 10.92
C LEU A 125 6.05 6.06 12.00
N ALA A 126 6.61 7.22 11.64
CA ALA A 126 7.38 8.04 12.57
C ALA A 126 6.53 8.58 13.72
N ALA A 127 5.25 8.79 13.51
CA ALA A 127 4.31 9.22 14.53
C ALA A 127 3.82 8.09 15.47
N ASP A 128 4.07 6.80 15.13
CA ASP A 128 3.65 5.67 15.97
C ASP A 128 4.71 5.35 17.05
N LEU A 129 4.83 6.26 18.02
CA LEU A 129 5.81 6.14 19.09
C LEU A 129 5.64 4.89 19.96
N ARG A 130 4.40 4.38 20.12
CA ARG A 130 4.16 3.13 20.87
C ARG A 130 4.78 1.94 20.19
N ARG A 131 4.54 1.80 18.89
CA ARG A 131 5.14 0.73 18.08
C ARG A 131 6.66 0.85 18.06
N ILE A 132 7.19 2.05 17.89
CA ILE A 132 8.63 2.33 17.91
C ILE A 132 9.25 1.87 19.23
N THR A 133 8.71 2.32 20.37
CA THR A 133 9.20 1.91 21.70
C THR A 133 9.18 0.40 21.86
N MET A 134 8.10 -0.26 21.47
CA MET A 134 8.00 -1.71 21.57
C MET A 134 9.02 -2.43 20.67
N LEU A 135 9.25 -1.95 19.45
CA LEU A 135 10.26 -2.53 18.57
C LEU A 135 11.66 -2.37 19.16
N GLU A 136 11.97 -1.22 19.79
CA GLU A 136 13.23 -1.01 20.50
C GLU A 136 13.43 -1.97 21.68
N GLU A 137 12.37 -2.17 22.48
CA GLU A 137 12.37 -3.16 23.57
C GLU A 137 12.61 -4.59 23.08
N LEU A 138 12.09 -4.93 21.89
CA LEU A 138 12.28 -6.23 21.24
C LEU A 138 13.65 -6.36 20.55
N GLY A 139 14.51 -5.34 20.64
CA GLY A 139 15.87 -5.34 20.09
C GLY A 139 15.98 -4.92 18.63
N TYR A 140 14.90 -4.43 18.02
CA TYR A 140 14.98 -3.82 16.70
C TYR A 140 15.71 -2.47 16.77
N ARG A 141 16.37 -2.12 15.69
CA ARG A 141 17.03 -0.83 15.53
C ARG A 141 16.51 -0.13 14.30
N LYS A 142 16.36 1.19 14.40
CA LYS A 142 15.96 2.03 13.28
C LYS A 142 16.96 1.85 12.14
N ALA A 143 16.43 1.57 10.97
CA ALA A 143 17.17 1.43 9.72
C ALA A 143 16.85 2.60 8.78
N GLU A 144 16.86 2.35 7.48
CA GLU A 144 16.64 3.39 6.48
C GLU A 144 15.20 3.95 6.50
N LEU A 145 15.08 5.20 6.07
CA LEU A 145 13.81 5.82 5.73
C LEU A 145 13.22 5.09 4.52
N ASP A 146 12.00 4.59 4.65
CA ASP A 146 11.31 3.84 3.60
C ASP A 146 10.55 4.79 2.67
N SER A 147 9.52 5.41 3.20
CA SER A 147 8.64 6.25 2.39
C SER A 147 8.17 7.50 3.13
N VAL A 148 7.66 8.45 2.37
CA VAL A 148 6.96 9.64 2.85
C VAL A 148 5.49 9.52 2.51
N CYS A 149 4.64 9.89 3.47
CA CYS A 149 3.19 9.76 3.40
C CYS A 149 2.55 11.14 3.21
N PHE A 150 1.65 11.23 2.26
CA PHE A 150 0.95 12.46 1.92
C PHE A 150 -0.55 12.29 2.08
N ARG A 151 -1.23 13.37 2.43
CA ARG A 151 -2.67 13.46 2.59
C ARG A 151 -3.21 14.69 1.88
N ARG A 152 -4.44 14.59 1.36
CA ARG A 152 -5.24 15.72 0.89
C ARG A 152 -6.64 15.64 1.47
N ASP A 153 -7.12 16.76 2.04
CA ASP A 153 -8.51 16.96 2.41
C ASP A 153 -9.36 17.15 1.14
N LEU A 154 -10.47 16.43 1.04
CA LEU A 154 -11.40 16.46 -0.09
C LEU A 154 -12.61 17.36 0.16
N ASN A 155 -12.76 17.98 1.34
CA ASN A 155 -13.84 18.94 1.62
C ASN A 155 -13.63 20.28 0.92
N GLY A 156 -12.42 20.57 0.47
CA GLY A 156 -12.08 21.78 -0.27
C GLY A 156 -12.23 21.63 -1.78
N PRO A 157 -12.14 22.74 -2.53
CA PRO A 157 -12.23 22.71 -3.99
C PRO A 157 -11.08 21.94 -4.63
N ILE A 158 -11.39 21.12 -5.61
CA ILE A 158 -10.42 20.42 -6.43
C ILE A 158 -10.32 21.15 -7.77
N GLN A 159 -9.10 21.63 -8.09
CA GLN A 159 -8.87 22.32 -9.35
C GLN A 159 -9.00 21.33 -10.50
N PRO A 160 -9.63 21.74 -11.62
CA PRO A 160 -9.69 20.90 -12.80
C PRO A 160 -8.28 20.62 -13.34
N PRO A 161 -8.03 19.43 -13.91
CA PRO A 161 -6.73 19.10 -14.47
C PRO A 161 -6.43 19.95 -15.72
N GLU A 162 -5.21 20.48 -15.78
CA GLU A 162 -4.68 21.13 -16.99
C GLU A 162 -3.91 20.09 -17.82
N LEU A 163 -4.26 20.00 -19.11
CA LEU A 163 -3.62 19.09 -20.05
C LEU A 163 -2.91 19.84 -21.16
N PRO A 164 -1.78 19.34 -21.66
CA PRO A 164 -1.18 19.85 -22.88
C PRO A 164 -2.14 19.68 -24.08
N PRO A 165 -2.00 20.52 -25.14
CA PRO A 165 -2.84 20.40 -26.32
C PRO A 165 -2.85 18.98 -26.93
N GLY A 166 -4.04 18.47 -27.21
CA GLY A 166 -4.28 17.16 -27.80
C GLY A 166 -4.23 15.97 -26.83
N TYR A 167 -3.90 16.19 -25.55
CA TYR A 167 -4.02 15.14 -24.53
C TYR A 167 -5.43 15.10 -23.94
N LEU A 168 -5.88 13.92 -23.57
CA LEU A 168 -7.21 13.70 -22.97
C LEU A 168 -7.07 12.84 -21.72
N LEU A 169 -8.05 12.95 -20.82
CA LEU A 169 -8.25 11.99 -19.72
C LEU A 169 -9.47 11.11 -19.98
N ARG A 170 -9.36 9.86 -19.58
CA ARG A 170 -10.50 8.94 -19.50
C ARG A 170 -10.28 7.94 -18.37
N ASP A 171 -11.34 7.24 -18.00
CA ASP A 171 -11.24 6.04 -17.15
C ASP A 171 -10.94 4.78 -17.99
N SER A 172 -10.77 3.66 -17.28
CA SER A 172 -10.46 2.37 -17.89
C SER A 172 -11.69 1.59 -18.38
N ILE A 173 -12.90 2.15 -18.24
CA ILE A 173 -14.14 1.48 -18.71
C ILE A 173 -14.04 1.16 -20.19
N GLY A 174 -14.15 -0.14 -20.54
CA GLY A 174 -14.06 -0.62 -21.92
C GLY A 174 -12.66 -0.56 -22.54
N VAL A 175 -11.61 -0.30 -21.77
CA VAL A 175 -10.24 -0.39 -22.25
C VAL A 175 -9.79 -1.85 -22.30
N ASP A 176 -9.14 -2.23 -23.42
CA ASP A 176 -8.55 -3.55 -23.58
C ASP A 176 -7.51 -3.81 -22.45
N PRO A 177 -7.61 -4.94 -21.72
CA PRO A 177 -6.67 -5.29 -20.66
C PRO A 177 -5.20 -5.32 -21.10
N VAL A 178 -4.91 -5.69 -22.34
CA VAL A 178 -3.54 -5.70 -22.87
C VAL A 178 -3.00 -4.28 -22.98
N LEU A 179 -3.81 -3.34 -23.48
CA LEU A 179 -3.43 -1.94 -23.60
C LEU A 179 -3.30 -1.28 -22.21
N ARG A 180 -4.21 -1.60 -21.28
CA ARG A 180 -4.13 -1.06 -19.91
C ARG A 180 -2.87 -1.55 -19.18
N ALA A 181 -2.56 -2.85 -19.27
CA ALA A 181 -1.35 -3.40 -18.69
C ALA A 181 -0.08 -2.83 -19.36
N ALA A 182 -0.10 -2.61 -20.67
CA ALA A 182 1.00 -1.96 -21.39
C ALA A 182 1.24 -0.52 -20.91
N ALA A 183 0.18 0.25 -20.67
CA ALA A 183 0.28 1.60 -20.10
C ALA A 183 0.97 1.59 -18.73
N HIS A 184 0.65 0.62 -17.87
CA HIS A 184 1.33 0.45 -16.59
C HIS A 184 2.82 0.13 -16.81
N ARG A 185 3.15 -0.90 -17.60
CA ARG A 185 4.55 -1.28 -17.86
C ARG A 185 5.36 -0.11 -18.41
N GLY A 186 4.80 0.61 -19.39
CA GLY A 186 5.48 1.77 -19.99
C GLY A 186 5.76 2.90 -18.99
N ALA A 187 4.91 3.09 -17.99
CA ALA A 187 5.14 4.08 -16.94
C ALA A 187 6.27 3.67 -15.97
N TRP A 188 6.55 2.36 -15.84
CA TRP A 188 7.62 1.79 -15.01
C TRP A 188 8.90 1.45 -15.78
N ASP A 189 9.04 1.88 -17.03
CA ASP A 189 10.29 1.79 -17.77
C ASP A 189 11.25 2.91 -17.37
N HIS A 190 12.57 2.60 -17.39
CA HIS A 190 13.65 3.56 -17.12
C HIS A 190 13.57 4.22 -15.74
N LEU A 191 13.48 3.38 -14.70
CA LEU A 191 13.48 3.79 -13.29
C LEU A 191 14.80 3.45 -12.56
N GLU A 192 15.88 3.20 -13.30
CA GLU A 192 17.19 2.86 -12.74
C GLU A 192 17.71 3.95 -11.79
N HIS A 193 17.39 5.21 -12.08
CA HIS A 193 17.71 6.35 -11.21
C HIS A 193 17.03 6.30 -9.84
N LEU A 194 15.99 5.47 -9.68
CA LEU A 194 15.31 5.18 -8.42
C LEU A 194 15.76 3.84 -7.80
N GLY A 195 16.83 3.22 -8.34
CA GLY A 195 17.27 1.89 -7.91
C GLY A 195 16.37 0.74 -8.37
N ILE A 196 15.40 1.01 -9.26
CA ILE A 196 14.49 0.01 -9.81
C ILE A 196 15.08 -0.46 -11.15
N SER A 197 15.78 -1.59 -11.12
CA SER A 197 16.41 -2.17 -12.32
C SER A 197 15.50 -3.14 -13.08
N ALA A 198 14.49 -3.68 -12.43
CA ALA A 198 13.57 -4.63 -13.04
C ALA A 198 12.38 -3.89 -13.70
N ARG A 199 12.12 -4.23 -14.96
CA ARG A 199 10.92 -3.77 -15.65
C ARG A 199 9.68 -4.40 -15.03
N SER A 200 8.58 -3.64 -15.00
CA SER A 200 7.30 -4.17 -14.55
C SER A 200 6.87 -5.37 -15.40
N GLN A 201 6.52 -6.46 -14.73
CA GLN A 201 5.97 -7.68 -15.34
C GLN A 201 4.43 -7.70 -15.31
N PHE A 202 3.79 -6.58 -15.01
CA PHE A 202 2.34 -6.49 -14.89
C PHE A 202 1.66 -6.87 -16.21
N SER A 203 1.06 -8.05 -16.27
CA SER A 203 0.47 -8.62 -17.47
C SER A 203 -1.02 -8.30 -17.62
N ALA A 204 -1.60 -8.62 -18.76
CA ALA A 204 -3.05 -8.52 -18.95
C ALA A 204 -3.82 -9.46 -18.01
N GLU A 205 -3.27 -10.65 -17.74
CA GLU A 205 -3.86 -11.63 -16.81
C GLU A 205 -3.83 -11.09 -15.36
N ALA A 206 -2.72 -10.47 -14.96
CA ALA A 206 -2.62 -9.81 -13.65
C ALA A 206 -3.63 -8.66 -13.53
N TYR A 207 -3.80 -7.87 -14.59
CA TYR A 207 -4.83 -6.82 -14.62
C TYR A 207 -6.24 -7.40 -14.55
N LEU A 208 -6.55 -8.46 -15.32
CA LEU A 208 -7.86 -9.14 -15.27
C LEU A 208 -8.17 -9.69 -13.87
N SER A 209 -7.18 -10.22 -13.19
CA SER A 209 -7.35 -10.68 -11.81
C SER A 209 -7.57 -9.51 -10.85
N LEU A 210 -6.90 -8.38 -11.07
CA LEU A 210 -7.08 -7.15 -10.26
C LEU A 210 -8.51 -6.60 -10.38
N ILE A 211 -9.03 -6.48 -11.61
CA ILE A 211 -10.37 -5.93 -11.86
C ILE A 211 -11.50 -6.85 -11.40
N ALA A 212 -11.20 -8.12 -11.11
CA ALA A 212 -12.15 -9.06 -10.51
C ALA A 212 -12.31 -8.86 -8.99
N LEU A 213 -11.46 -8.06 -8.35
CA LEU A 213 -11.55 -7.81 -6.92
C LEU A 213 -12.67 -6.80 -6.61
N PRO A 214 -13.44 -7.00 -5.53
CA PRO A 214 -14.61 -6.19 -5.23
C PRO A 214 -14.29 -4.72 -4.88
N VAL A 215 -13.04 -4.41 -4.58
CA VAL A 215 -12.57 -3.05 -4.27
C VAL A 215 -12.09 -2.27 -5.49
N TYR A 216 -12.02 -2.93 -6.66
CA TYR A 216 -11.62 -2.25 -7.89
C TYR A 216 -12.82 -1.55 -8.53
N ASP A 217 -12.60 -0.31 -8.94
CA ASP A 217 -13.58 0.48 -9.68
C ASP A 217 -12.93 1.05 -10.96
N PRO A 218 -13.36 0.62 -12.16
CA PRO A 218 -12.78 1.08 -13.40
C PRO A 218 -12.96 2.59 -13.64
N SER A 219 -13.94 3.23 -13.02
CA SER A 219 -14.13 4.67 -13.09
C SER A 219 -13.10 5.46 -12.26
N LEU A 220 -12.35 4.80 -11.39
CA LEU A 220 -11.25 5.37 -10.60
C LEU A 220 -9.86 4.93 -11.11
N ASP A 221 -9.81 4.17 -12.18
CA ASP A 221 -8.57 3.86 -12.90
C ASP A 221 -8.43 4.81 -14.10
N ILE A 222 -7.75 5.93 -13.85
CA ILE A 222 -7.66 7.06 -14.78
C ILE A 222 -6.46 6.93 -15.70
N LEU A 223 -6.65 7.19 -16.97
CA LEU A 223 -5.66 7.15 -18.03
C LEU A 223 -5.51 8.53 -18.71
N ALA A 224 -4.29 8.91 -19.01
CA ALA A 224 -4.03 10.00 -19.96
C ALA A 224 -3.71 9.43 -21.35
N VAL A 225 -4.35 10.00 -22.35
CA VAL A 225 -4.26 9.61 -23.75
C VAL A 225 -3.48 10.69 -24.49
N ALA A 226 -2.43 10.31 -25.21
CA ALA A 226 -1.65 11.20 -26.05
C ALA A 226 -2.36 11.47 -27.40
N PRO A 227 -1.93 12.47 -28.20
CA PRO A 227 -2.53 12.79 -29.50
C PRO A 227 -2.55 11.63 -30.51
N ASP A 228 -1.65 10.67 -30.38
CA ASP A 228 -1.57 9.47 -31.22
C ASP A 228 -2.50 8.32 -30.73
N GLY A 229 -3.25 8.55 -29.66
CA GLY A 229 -4.14 7.56 -29.05
C GLY A 229 -3.48 6.62 -28.04
N SER A 230 -2.19 6.73 -27.78
CA SER A 230 -1.49 5.89 -26.81
C SER A 230 -1.83 6.26 -25.36
N PHE A 231 -1.91 5.27 -24.48
CA PHE A 231 -2.06 5.48 -23.03
C PHE A 231 -0.69 5.69 -22.39
N ILE A 232 -0.44 6.89 -21.89
CA ILE A 232 0.92 7.34 -21.49
C ILE A 232 1.05 7.72 -20.01
N ALA A 233 -0.03 7.85 -19.33
CA ALA A 233 -0.04 7.98 -17.88
C ALA A 233 -1.23 7.21 -17.31
N ASN A 234 -1.09 6.72 -16.10
CA ASN A 234 -2.15 5.99 -15.41
C ASN A 234 -2.10 6.22 -13.90
N CYS A 235 -3.28 6.08 -13.29
CA CYS A 235 -3.45 6.18 -11.85
C CYS A 235 -4.62 5.28 -11.47
N ILE A 236 -4.40 4.28 -10.61
CA ILE A 236 -5.51 3.62 -9.93
C ILE A 236 -5.72 4.34 -8.61
N CYS A 237 -6.97 4.75 -8.37
CA CYS A 237 -7.40 5.28 -7.11
C CYS A 237 -8.41 4.32 -6.47
N TRP A 238 -8.11 3.89 -5.27
CA TRP A 238 -8.93 2.96 -4.49
C TRP A 238 -9.81 3.75 -3.54
N ALA A 239 -11.11 3.59 -3.63
CA ALA A 239 -12.06 4.21 -2.73
C ALA A 239 -12.45 3.24 -1.61
N ASP A 240 -12.41 3.69 -0.37
CA ASP A 240 -12.99 3.00 0.77
C ASP A 240 -14.05 3.89 1.42
N GLU A 241 -15.30 3.67 1.06
CA GLU A 241 -16.43 4.45 1.56
C GLU A 241 -16.65 4.25 3.07
N ALA A 242 -16.26 3.09 3.61
CA ALA A 242 -16.41 2.79 5.03
C ALA A 242 -15.51 3.65 5.91
N SER A 243 -14.29 3.96 5.47
CA SER A 243 -13.38 4.89 6.15
C SER A 243 -13.50 6.33 5.64
N GLY A 244 -14.10 6.55 4.49
CA GLY A 244 -14.13 7.84 3.80
C GLY A 244 -12.80 8.25 3.17
N VAL A 245 -11.89 7.30 2.95
CA VAL A 245 -10.52 7.54 2.45
C VAL A 245 -10.31 6.93 1.07
N GLY A 246 -9.64 7.67 0.18
CA GLY A 246 -9.11 7.15 -1.07
C GLY A 246 -7.58 7.02 -1.04
N VAL A 247 -7.04 5.99 -1.69
CA VAL A 247 -5.58 5.79 -1.83
C VAL A 247 -5.19 5.70 -3.30
N PHE A 248 -4.08 6.34 -3.64
CA PHE A 248 -3.51 6.32 -4.99
C PHE A 248 -2.38 5.30 -5.07
N GLU A 249 -2.60 4.22 -5.80
CA GLU A 249 -1.58 3.20 -6.07
C GLU A 249 -2.01 2.29 -7.23
N PRO A 250 -1.23 2.23 -8.31
CA PRO A 250 -0.04 3.01 -8.64
C PRO A 250 -0.36 4.35 -9.36
N VAL A 251 0.63 5.25 -9.41
CA VAL A 251 0.60 6.45 -10.26
C VAL A 251 1.87 6.48 -11.13
N GLY A 252 1.73 6.60 -12.44
CA GLY A 252 2.89 6.57 -13.31
C GLY A 252 2.70 7.28 -14.65
N VAL A 253 3.84 7.73 -15.23
CA VAL A 253 3.90 8.43 -16.54
C VAL A 253 5.03 7.83 -17.37
N ALA A 254 4.75 7.50 -18.63
CA ALA A 254 5.73 7.01 -19.58
C ALA A 254 6.90 8.02 -19.75
N PRO A 255 8.16 7.55 -19.83
CA PRO A 255 9.36 8.40 -19.78
C PRO A 255 9.33 9.58 -20.75
N VAL A 256 8.94 9.36 -22.00
CA VAL A 256 8.90 10.38 -23.06
C VAL A 256 7.83 11.45 -22.88
N HIS A 257 6.91 11.25 -21.94
CA HIS A 257 5.83 12.18 -21.60
C HIS A 257 5.99 12.82 -20.22
N ARG A 258 7.07 12.50 -19.48
CA ARG A 258 7.37 13.13 -18.18
C ARG A 258 7.63 14.63 -18.33
N GLY A 259 7.52 15.38 -17.23
CA GLY A 259 7.69 16.84 -17.24
C GLY A 259 6.50 17.64 -17.82
N ARG A 260 5.40 16.97 -18.19
CA ARG A 260 4.18 17.59 -18.78
C ARG A 260 3.00 17.68 -17.81
N ARG A 261 3.22 17.53 -16.50
CA ARG A 261 2.20 17.58 -15.42
C ARG A 261 1.14 16.48 -15.50
N LEU A 262 1.33 15.43 -16.29
CA LEU A 262 0.32 14.39 -16.52
C LEU A 262 0.03 13.54 -15.27
N ALA A 263 1.02 13.31 -14.40
CA ALA A 263 0.77 12.65 -13.10
C ALA A 263 -0.23 13.46 -12.26
N GLY A 264 -0.02 14.76 -12.13
CA GLY A 264 -0.95 15.65 -11.45
C GLY A 264 -2.33 15.65 -12.09
N ALA A 265 -2.41 15.63 -13.43
CA ALA A 265 -3.69 15.64 -14.14
C ALA A 265 -4.53 14.38 -13.88
N VAL A 266 -3.94 13.16 -13.96
CA VAL A 266 -4.67 11.93 -13.65
C VAL A 266 -5.09 11.87 -12.18
N MET A 267 -4.26 12.40 -11.27
CA MET A 267 -4.59 12.47 -9.85
C MET A 267 -5.72 13.46 -9.56
N LEU A 268 -5.70 14.66 -10.17
CA LEU A 268 -6.75 15.67 -9.99
C LEU A 268 -8.11 15.16 -10.48
N GLU A 269 -8.15 14.46 -11.62
CA GLU A 269 -9.37 13.83 -12.12
C GLU A 269 -9.90 12.78 -11.13
N ALA A 270 -9.02 11.91 -10.61
CA ALA A 270 -9.42 10.91 -9.62
C ALA A 270 -9.87 11.56 -8.30
N LEU A 271 -9.19 12.61 -7.82
CA LEU A 271 -9.60 13.38 -6.63
C LEU A 271 -10.98 13.98 -6.78
N ALA A 272 -11.31 14.55 -7.94
CA ALA A 272 -12.63 15.08 -8.22
C ALA A 272 -13.72 13.99 -8.14
N ARG A 273 -13.41 12.79 -8.66
CA ARG A 273 -14.34 11.64 -8.57
C ARG A 273 -14.49 11.11 -7.15
N LEU A 274 -13.42 11.08 -6.34
CA LEU A 274 -13.50 10.71 -4.91
C LEU A 274 -14.37 11.70 -4.13
N SER A 275 -14.13 13.01 -4.32
CA SER A 275 -14.91 14.06 -3.67
C SER A 275 -16.41 13.99 -4.07
N ALA A 276 -16.71 13.75 -5.34
CA ALA A 276 -18.07 13.57 -5.82
C ALA A 276 -18.79 12.36 -5.20
N ARG A 277 -18.05 11.37 -4.71
CA ARG A 277 -18.57 10.21 -3.97
C ARG A 277 -18.70 10.45 -2.46
N GLY A 278 -18.30 11.62 -1.99
CA GLY A 278 -18.37 11.98 -0.57
C GLY A 278 -17.21 11.47 0.28
N LEU A 279 -16.11 11.01 -0.33
CA LEU A 279 -14.89 10.72 0.44
C LEU A 279 -14.30 12.04 0.97
N ILE A 280 -13.76 11.98 2.17
CA ILE A 280 -13.29 13.15 2.92
C ILE A 280 -11.77 13.33 2.85
N GLU A 281 -11.03 12.29 2.49
CA GLU A 281 -9.58 12.29 2.50
C GLU A 281 -9.01 11.44 1.35
N ALA A 282 -7.89 11.88 0.79
CA ALA A 282 -7.09 11.09 -0.13
C ALA A 282 -5.66 10.94 0.41
N ARG A 283 -5.04 9.77 0.19
CA ARG A 283 -3.67 9.45 0.60
C ARG A 283 -2.83 8.95 -0.57
N VAL A 284 -1.54 9.21 -0.48
CA VAL A 284 -0.54 8.67 -1.40
C VAL A 284 0.81 8.60 -0.70
N GLY A 285 1.63 7.61 -1.06
CA GLY A 285 2.98 7.47 -0.54
C GLY A 285 3.98 7.23 -1.65
N THR A 286 5.26 7.51 -1.37
CA THR A 286 6.36 7.16 -2.28
C THR A 286 7.66 7.05 -1.50
N ALA A 287 8.67 6.40 -2.10
CA ALA A 287 10.02 6.40 -1.56
C ALA A 287 10.52 7.84 -1.39
N HIS A 288 11.20 8.12 -0.28
CA HIS A 288 11.65 9.46 0.09
C HIS A 288 12.57 10.13 -0.96
N PHE A 289 13.27 9.34 -1.76
CA PHE A 289 14.16 9.80 -2.82
C PHE A 289 13.45 10.02 -4.17
N ASN A 290 12.16 9.71 -4.28
CA ASN A 290 11.38 9.92 -5.51
C ASN A 290 10.86 11.36 -5.59
N HIS A 291 11.79 12.32 -5.77
CA HIS A 291 11.47 13.74 -5.79
C HIS A 291 10.45 14.13 -6.89
N ALA A 292 10.42 13.40 -8.00
CA ALA A 292 9.46 13.65 -9.07
C ALA A 292 8.01 13.34 -8.65
N ALA A 293 7.80 12.22 -7.96
CA ALA A 293 6.49 11.88 -7.40
C ALA A 293 6.09 12.85 -6.29
N ILE A 294 7.01 13.19 -5.37
CA ILE A 294 6.77 14.17 -4.30
C ILE A 294 6.31 15.50 -4.88
N ALA A 295 7.01 16.01 -5.91
CA ALA A 295 6.63 17.26 -6.56
C ALA A 295 5.24 17.18 -7.23
N ALA A 296 4.90 16.03 -7.85
CA ALA A 296 3.59 15.82 -8.43
C ALA A 296 2.47 15.80 -7.38
N TYR A 297 2.72 15.18 -6.20
CA TYR A 297 1.75 15.13 -5.11
C TYR A 297 1.51 16.52 -4.52
N VAL A 298 2.57 17.27 -4.24
CA VAL A 298 2.45 18.66 -3.75
C VAL A 298 1.69 19.53 -4.77
N ALA A 299 2.01 19.41 -6.07
CA ALA A 299 1.30 20.13 -7.12
C ALA A 299 -0.18 19.73 -7.24
N ALA A 300 -0.53 18.48 -6.89
CA ALA A 300 -1.91 18.02 -6.79
C ALA A 300 -2.58 18.38 -5.45
N GLY A 301 -1.94 19.19 -4.60
CA GLY A 301 -2.48 19.71 -3.35
C GLY A 301 -2.41 18.74 -2.18
N PHE A 302 -1.55 17.73 -2.24
CA PHE A 302 -1.26 16.89 -1.08
C PHE A 302 -0.21 17.54 -0.17
N GLU A 303 -0.34 17.29 1.12
CA GLU A 303 0.60 17.73 2.16
C GLU A 303 1.30 16.51 2.75
N GLN A 304 2.61 16.59 2.96
CA GLN A 304 3.33 15.54 3.67
C GLN A 304 2.93 15.57 5.15
N VAL A 305 2.55 14.44 5.69
CA VAL A 305 2.00 14.32 7.04
C VAL A 305 2.75 13.34 7.93
N ASP A 306 3.45 12.38 7.33
CA ASP A 306 4.27 11.42 8.06
C ASP A 306 5.36 10.83 7.15
N SER A 307 6.17 9.96 7.74
CA SER A 307 7.13 9.12 7.05
C SER A 307 7.19 7.75 7.70
N SER A 308 7.62 6.74 6.97
CA SER A 308 7.85 5.42 7.55
C SER A 308 9.33 5.04 7.50
N HIS A 309 9.75 4.26 8.50
CA HIS A 309 11.09 3.72 8.60
C HIS A 309 11.03 2.21 8.73
N TRP A 310 12.03 1.56 8.18
CA TRP A 310 12.31 0.19 8.51
C TRP A 310 12.99 0.11 9.88
N TRP A 311 12.55 -0.88 10.65
CA TRP A 311 13.15 -1.30 11.91
C TRP A 311 13.66 -2.70 11.71
N ALA A 312 14.93 -2.95 11.96
CA ALA A 312 15.60 -4.19 11.60
C ALA A 312 16.23 -4.87 12.81
N LYS A 313 16.18 -6.21 12.80
CA LYS A 313 16.81 -7.07 13.80
C LYS A 313 17.43 -8.28 13.10
N ALA A 314 18.64 -8.65 13.49
CA ALA A 314 19.25 -9.91 13.09
C ALA A 314 18.49 -11.07 13.73
N ILE A 315 18.21 -12.11 12.95
CA ILE A 315 17.53 -13.33 13.40
C ILE A 315 18.47 -14.49 13.13
N ASP A 316 18.94 -15.09 14.20
CA ASP A 316 19.76 -16.28 14.17
C ASP A 316 18.91 -17.55 14.07
N LYS A 317 19.54 -18.65 13.64
CA LYS A 317 18.91 -19.98 13.59
C LYS A 317 18.44 -20.46 14.94
#